data_b1396f8d3795df073eec331409ffa0af
#
_entry.id   b1396f8d3795df073eec331409ffa0af
#
_cell.length_a   1.000
_cell.length_b   1.000
_cell.length_c   1.000
_cell.angle_alpha   90.00
_cell.angle_beta   90.00
_cell.angle_gamma   90.00
#
_symmetry.space_group_name_H-M   'P 1'
#
loop_
_entity.id
_entity.type
_entity.pdbx_description
1 polymer ?
#
loop_
_entity_poly.entity_id
_entity_poly.type
_entity_poly.pdbx_seq_one_letter_code
_entity_poly.pdbx_strand_id
1 'polypeptide(L)'
;MRNLVLAISSLFVFVACGGGGTATNSASPTPTISFTMAAQNGSGVAGTGKIVKGTGSFIVTIKLTGMTPNSSHISHVHTGACAKPGGIAYALQQVIADSSGATTVQSTVPADYSVPAGGWYVNVHHGPDFSAPANGPSISCGDLAAATAY
;
A
#
# COMPACT_ATOMS: atom_id res chain seq x y z
N MET A 1 73.84 51.24 27.78
CA MET A 1 73.37 49.85 28.03
C MET A 1 71.87 49.82 27.89
N ARG A 2 71.40 49.38 26.77
CA ARG A 2 69.95 49.45 26.40
C ARG A 2 69.35 48.05 26.43
N ASN A 3 68.45 47.83 27.35
CA ASN A 3 67.76 46.57 27.47
C ASN A 3 66.64 46.46 26.38
N LEU A 4 66.78 45.49 25.53
CA LEU A 4 65.80 45.17 24.52
C LEU A 4 64.84 44.16 25.11
N VAL A 5 63.53 44.54 25.31
CA VAL A 5 62.49 43.67 25.77
C VAL A 5 61.78 43.08 24.52
N LEU A 6 61.93 41.77 24.35
CA LEU A 6 61.21 41.01 23.28
C LEU A 6 59.79 40.71 23.76
N ALA A 7 58.76 41.27 23.09
CA ALA A 7 57.34 40.89 23.28
C ALA A 7 57.06 39.71 22.43
N ILE A 8 56.70 38.61 23.05
CA ILE A 8 56.16 37.39 22.34
C ILE A 8 54.66 37.52 22.21
N SER A 9 54.18 37.76 20.99
CA SER A 9 52.75 37.72 20.67
C SER A 9 52.32 36.29 20.47
N SER A 10 51.48 35.74 21.36
CA SER A 10 50.84 34.44 21.22
C SER A 10 49.63 34.58 20.33
N LEU A 11 49.69 33.95 19.16
CA LEU A 11 48.58 33.85 18.21
C LEU A 11 47.64 32.68 18.62
N PHE A 12 46.48 33.00 19.17
CA PHE A 12 45.42 32.01 19.43
C PHE A 12 44.70 31.69 18.13
N VAL A 13 44.90 30.49 17.62
CA VAL A 13 44.08 29.94 16.51
C VAL A 13 42.80 29.35 17.10
N PHE A 14 41.66 30.01 16.88
CA PHE A 14 40.36 29.44 17.15
C PHE A 14 40.01 28.44 16.03
N VAL A 15 40.09 27.15 16.33
CA VAL A 15 39.47 26.11 15.48
C VAL A 15 37.98 26.11 15.74
N ALA A 16 37.20 26.71 14.82
CA ALA A 16 35.76 26.58 14.80
C ALA A 16 35.39 25.17 14.32
N CYS A 17 35.03 24.30 15.26
CA CYS A 17 34.41 22.99 14.96
C CYS A 17 33.00 23.23 14.39
N GLY A 18 32.89 23.33 13.07
CA GLY A 18 31.60 23.37 12.37
C GLY A 18 30.92 22.02 12.49
N GLY A 19 30.03 21.87 13.48
CA GLY A 19 29.13 20.73 13.58
C GLY A 19 28.13 20.76 12.42
N GLY A 20 28.44 20.03 11.33
CA GLY A 20 27.49 19.76 10.27
C GLY A 20 26.37 18.85 10.80
N GLY A 21 25.28 19.42 11.28
CA GLY A 21 24.06 18.70 11.57
C GLY A 21 23.51 18.15 10.25
N THR A 22 23.65 16.84 10.01
CA THR A 22 22.90 16.13 8.98
C THR A 22 21.42 16.20 9.36
N ALA A 23 20.67 17.06 8.66
CA ALA A 23 19.22 17.05 8.74
C ALA A 23 18.76 15.70 8.18
N THR A 24 18.44 14.75 9.06
CA THR A 24 17.70 13.55 8.69
C THR A 24 16.30 14.01 8.27
N ASN A 25 16.05 14.06 6.96
CA ASN A 25 14.71 14.19 6.43
C ASN A 25 13.91 12.94 6.84
N SER A 26 13.28 12.99 8.01
CA SER A 26 12.23 12.03 8.37
C SER A 26 11.05 12.29 7.45
N ALA A 27 10.97 11.57 6.34
CA ALA A 27 9.75 11.56 5.53
C ALA A 27 8.59 11.12 6.44
N SER A 28 7.56 11.96 6.56
CA SER A 28 6.35 11.62 7.28
C SER A 28 5.79 10.32 6.69
N PRO A 29 5.42 9.31 7.50
CA PRO A 29 4.93 8.05 6.97
C PRO A 29 3.68 8.32 6.12
N THR A 30 3.68 7.81 4.88
CA THR A 30 2.53 7.91 3.99
C THR A 30 1.34 7.20 4.65
N PRO A 31 0.16 7.84 4.78
CA PRO A 31 -0.99 7.24 5.42
C PRO A 31 -1.38 5.92 4.74
N THR A 32 -1.41 4.85 5.53
CA THR A 32 -1.71 3.49 5.08
C THR A 32 -2.99 3.01 5.75
N ILE A 33 -3.93 2.47 4.97
CA ILE A 33 -5.17 1.86 5.45
C ILE A 33 -5.05 0.35 5.21
N SER A 34 -5.15 -0.44 6.28
CA SER A 34 -5.13 -1.90 6.19
C SER A 34 -6.55 -2.47 6.25
N PHE A 35 -6.79 -3.58 5.55
CA PHE A 35 -8.07 -4.30 5.57
C PHE A 35 -7.83 -5.82 5.49
N THR A 36 -8.82 -6.59 5.92
CA THR A 36 -8.78 -8.06 5.85
C THR A 36 -9.46 -8.53 4.56
N MET A 37 -8.86 -9.50 3.90
CA MET A 37 -9.46 -10.25 2.80
C MET A 37 -10.01 -11.57 3.35
N ALA A 38 -11.34 -11.69 3.43
CA ALA A 38 -12.01 -12.88 3.94
C ALA A 38 -12.38 -13.83 2.80
N ALA A 39 -12.24 -15.14 3.05
CA ALA A 39 -12.64 -16.16 2.10
C ALA A 39 -14.15 -16.07 1.79
N GLN A 40 -14.51 -16.27 0.53
CA GLN A 40 -15.87 -16.26 0.03
C GLN A 40 -16.22 -17.61 -0.58
N ASN A 41 -17.49 -17.97 -0.53
CA ASN A 41 -18.03 -19.18 -1.17
C ASN A 41 -17.27 -20.48 -0.83
N GLY A 42 -16.71 -20.57 0.38
CA GLY A 42 -15.96 -21.76 0.82
C GLY A 42 -14.60 -21.94 0.15
N SER A 43 -14.07 -20.93 -0.52
CA SER A 43 -12.80 -21.01 -1.26
C SER A 43 -11.56 -21.30 -0.40
N GLY A 44 -11.57 -20.90 0.88
CA GLY A 44 -10.38 -20.91 1.74
C GLY A 44 -9.37 -19.79 1.42
N VAL A 45 -9.60 -18.97 0.40
CA VAL A 45 -8.67 -17.89 -0.03
C VAL A 45 -8.83 -16.67 0.87
N ALA A 46 -7.83 -16.39 1.68
CA ALA A 46 -7.87 -15.29 2.64
C ALA A 46 -6.52 -14.58 2.75
N GLY A 47 -6.54 -13.42 3.39
CA GLY A 47 -5.31 -12.65 3.60
C GLY A 47 -5.56 -11.22 4.06
N THR A 48 -4.74 -10.30 3.57
CA THR A 48 -4.78 -8.89 3.95
C THR A 48 -4.64 -8.00 2.74
N GLY A 49 -5.15 -6.79 2.86
CA GLY A 49 -4.92 -5.73 1.90
C GLY A 49 -4.44 -4.45 2.56
N LYS A 50 -3.84 -3.60 1.74
CA LYS A 50 -3.32 -2.30 2.15
C LYS A 50 -3.58 -1.27 1.07
N ILE A 51 -4.04 -0.09 1.47
CA ILE A 51 -4.15 1.09 0.62
C ILE A 51 -3.06 2.08 1.02
N VAL A 52 -2.34 2.59 0.03
CA VAL A 52 -1.46 3.75 0.18
C VAL A 52 -2.03 4.88 -0.67
N LYS A 53 -2.33 6.01 -0.04
CA LYS A 53 -2.91 7.18 -0.72
C LYS A 53 -1.81 8.03 -1.32
N GLY A 54 -2.01 8.47 -2.56
CA GLY A 54 -1.24 9.51 -3.23
C GLY A 54 -2.14 10.65 -3.69
N THR A 55 -1.57 11.66 -4.32
CA THR A 55 -2.31 12.72 -5.01
C THR A 55 -2.71 12.23 -6.40
N GLY A 56 -4.01 12.24 -6.71
CA GLY A 56 -4.53 11.76 -8.00
C GLY A 56 -4.39 10.25 -8.22
N SER A 57 -3.94 9.49 -7.22
CA SER A 57 -3.85 8.03 -7.31
C SER A 57 -3.83 7.36 -5.94
N PHE A 58 -4.18 6.10 -5.90
CA PHE A 58 -3.93 5.24 -4.73
C PHE A 58 -3.41 3.88 -5.17
N ILE A 59 -2.68 3.23 -4.27
CA ILE A 59 -2.13 1.90 -4.49
C ILE A 59 -2.89 0.91 -3.62
N VAL A 60 -3.37 -0.18 -4.25
CA VAL A 60 -3.96 -1.34 -3.59
C VAL A 60 -2.94 -2.45 -3.59
N THR A 61 -2.53 -2.93 -2.44
CA THR A 61 -1.72 -4.14 -2.30
C THR A 61 -2.60 -5.24 -1.69
N ILE A 62 -2.63 -6.42 -2.32
CA ILE A 62 -3.36 -7.60 -1.84
C ILE A 62 -2.33 -8.70 -1.58
N LYS A 63 -2.39 -9.31 -0.40
CA LYS A 63 -1.61 -10.49 -0.05
C LYS A 63 -2.57 -11.61 0.33
N LEU A 64 -2.55 -12.71 -0.43
CA LEU A 64 -3.47 -13.84 -0.27
C LEU A 64 -2.71 -15.17 -0.17
N THR A 65 -3.38 -16.14 0.44
CA THR A 65 -2.99 -17.56 0.50
C THR A 65 -4.23 -18.45 0.30
N GLY A 66 -4.01 -19.75 0.08
CA GLY A 66 -5.10 -20.71 -0.08
C GLY A 66 -5.66 -20.82 -1.49
N MET A 67 -5.02 -20.19 -2.48
CA MET A 67 -5.39 -20.36 -3.89
C MET A 67 -4.87 -21.69 -4.46
N THR A 68 -5.46 -22.15 -5.53
CA THR A 68 -4.88 -23.23 -6.33
C THR A 68 -3.50 -22.78 -6.85
N PRO A 69 -2.43 -23.58 -6.68
CA PRO A 69 -1.12 -23.24 -7.20
C PRO A 69 -1.14 -22.89 -8.70
N ASN A 70 -0.45 -21.81 -9.06
CA ASN A 70 -0.33 -21.28 -10.42
C ASN A 70 -1.67 -20.85 -11.07
N SER A 71 -2.73 -20.70 -10.29
CA SER A 71 -4.01 -20.18 -10.77
C SER A 71 -3.96 -18.66 -11.01
N SER A 72 -4.89 -18.19 -11.83
CA SER A 72 -5.01 -16.78 -12.21
C SER A 72 -6.43 -16.29 -11.98
N HIS A 73 -6.57 -15.10 -11.42
CA HIS A 73 -7.84 -14.53 -10.96
C HIS A 73 -7.91 -13.05 -11.29
N ILE A 74 -9.06 -12.57 -11.77
CA ILE A 74 -9.29 -11.13 -11.90
C ILE A 74 -9.67 -10.53 -10.55
N SER A 75 -9.30 -9.26 -10.36
CA SER A 75 -9.62 -8.52 -9.15
C SER A 75 -10.06 -7.09 -9.46
N HIS A 76 -10.93 -6.55 -8.61
CA HIS A 76 -11.52 -5.23 -8.78
C HIS A 76 -11.74 -4.54 -7.43
N VAL A 77 -11.77 -3.20 -7.45
CA VAL A 77 -12.52 -2.43 -6.46
C VAL A 77 -13.96 -2.33 -6.94
N HIS A 78 -14.90 -2.67 -6.09
CA HIS A 78 -16.33 -2.55 -6.34
C HIS A 78 -16.94 -1.47 -5.46
N THR A 79 -18.07 -0.91 -5.88
CA THR A 79 -18.97 -0.14 -5.02
C THR A 79 -19.76 -1.07 -4.11
N GLY A 80 -20.16 -0.59 -2.92
CA GLY A 80 -20.88 -1.39 -1.94
C GLY A 80 -19.99 -2.01 -0.88
N ALA A 81 -20.33 -3.22 -0.46
CA ALA A 81 -19.62 -4.00 0.56
C ALA A 81 -19.62 -5.48 0.18
N CYS A 82 -18.74 -6.28 0.81
CA CYS A 82 -18.70 -7.74 0.61
C CYS A 82 -20.07 -8.39 0.84
N ALA A 83 -20.81 -7.93 1.87
CA ALA A 83 -22.14 -8.42 2.20
C ALA A 83 -23.28 -7.85 1.29
N LYS A 84 -23.00 -6.74 0.58
CA LYS A 84 -23.95 -6.08 -0.32
C LYS A 84 -23.22 -5.63 -1.59
N PRO A 85 -22.95 -6.57 -2.52
CA PRO A 85 -22.15 -6.32 -3.70
C PRO A 85 -22.78 -5.27 -4.63
N GLY A 86 -21.91 -4.40 -5.18
CA GLY A 86 -22.25 -3.43 -6.23
C GLY A 86 -21.42 -3.64 -7.50
N GLY A 87 -21.46 -2.65 -8.39
CA GLY A 87 -20.73 -2.68 -9.65
C GLY A 87 -19.21 -2.48 -9.49
N ILE A 88 -18.46 -2.78 -10.55
CA ILE A 88 -17.02 -2.51 -10.62
C ILE A 88 -16.79 -1.00 -10.66
N ALA A 89 -15.94 -0.50 -9.75
CA ALA A 89 -15.45 0.88 -9.74
C ALA A 89 -14.10 0.99 -10.45
N TYR A 90 -13.16 0.08 -10.14
CA TYR A 90 -11.82 0.08 -10.73
C TYR A 90 -11.32 -1.35 -10.98
N ALA A 91 -10.71 -1.58 -12.14
CA ALA A 91 -9.96 -2.79 -12.40
C ALA A 91 -8.64 -2.77 -11.63
N LEU A 92 -8.22 -3.91 -11.11
CA LEU A 92 -6.94 -4.12 -10.49
C LEU A 92 -6.07 -5.06 -11.34
N GLN A 93 -4.78 -5.18 -10.98
CA GLN A 93 -3.89 -6.15 -11.62
C GLN A 93 -4.39 -7.57 -11.36
N GLN A 94 -4.14 -8.46 -12.31
CA GLN A 94 -4.46 -9.86 -12.19
C GLN A 94 -3.73 -10.50 -11.01
N VAL A 95 -4.45 -11.27 -10.22
CA VAL A 95 -3.93 -12.03 -9.09
C VAL A 95 -3.43 -13.36 -9.62
N ILE A 96 -2.13 -13.60 -9.56
CA ILE A 96 -1.52 -14.85 -9.99
C ILE A 96 -0.90 -15.52 -8.77
N ALA A 97 -1.36 -16.74 -8.47
CA ALA A 97 -0.83 -17.55 -7.39
C ALA A 97 0.52 -18.15 -7.78
N ASP A 98 1.45 -18.19 -6.85
CA ASP A 98 2.69 -18.95 -6.99
C ASP A 98 2.48 -20.46 -6.82
N SER A 99 3.55 -21.23 -6.86
CA SER A 99 3.52 -22.70 -6.69
C SER A 99 3.06 -23.16 -5.31
N SER A 100 2.97 -22.25 -4.33
CA SER A 100 2.44 -22.53 -2.98
C SER A 100 0.97 -22.13 -2.81
N GLY A 101 0.34 -21.51 -3.82
CA GLY A 101 -1.00 -20.96 -3.73
C GLY A 101 -1.04 -19.59 -3.01
N ALA A 102 0.09 -18.88 -2.96
CA ALA A 102 0.20 -17.56 -2.36
C ALA A 102 0.45 -16.48 -3.40
N THR A 103 0.17 -15.22 -3.05
CA THR A 103 0.49 -14.07 -3.89
C THR A 103 0.67 -12.80 -3.07
N THR A 104 1.40 -11.86 -3.67
CA THR A 104 1.34 -10.43 -3.30
C THR A 104 1.29 -9.64 -4.60
N VAL A 105 0.17 -8.96 -4.83
CA VAL A 105 -0.04 -8.15 -6.04
C VAL A 105 -0.30 -6.71 -5.66
N GLN A 106 0.21 -5.78 -6.47
CA GLN A 106 0.05 -4.35 -6.29
C GLN A 106 -0.56 -3.73 -7.55
N SER A 107 -1.57 -2.88 -7.35
CA SER A 107 -2.27 -2.15 -8.40
C SER A 107 -2.26 -0.66 -8.11
N THR A 108 -1.92 0.15 -9.09
CA THR A 108 -2.09 1.61 -9.02
C THR A 108 -3.42 1.99 -9.67
N VAL A 109 -4.28 2.67 -8.92
CA VAL A 109 -5.56 3.21 -9.40
C VAL A 109 -5.39 4.72 -9.63
N PRO A 110 -5.61 5.23 -10.87
CA PRO A 110 -5.43 6.65 -11.19
C PRO A 110 -6.66 7.50 -10.75
N ALA A 111 -6.92 7.52 -9.45
CA ALA A 111 -8.00 8.28 -8.83
C ALA A 111 -7.65 8.60 -7.38
N ASP A 112 -8.21 9.65 -6.81
CA ASP A 112 -8.11 9.91 -5.38
C ASP A 112 -8.84 8.83 -4.57
N TYR A 113 -8.26 8.42 -3.44
CA TYR A 113 -8.91 7.48 -2.54
C TYR A 113 -10.03 8.19 -1.76
N SER A 114 -11.26 8.05 -2.22
CA SER A 114 -12.47 8.63 -1.63
C SER A 114 -13.59 7.60 -1.61
N VAL A 115 -13.70 6.86 -0.52
CA VAL A 115 -14.74 5.82 -0.36
C VAL A 115 -16.10 6.50 -0.23
N PRO A 116 -17.06 6.20 -1.14
CA PRO A 116 -18.40 6.79 -1.10
C PRO A 116 -19.20 6.29 0.10
N ALA A 117 -20.32 6.96 0.42
CA ALA A 117 -21.19 6.58 1.53
C ALA A 117 -21.74 5.14 1.41
N GLY A 118 -21.86 4.62 0.18
CA GLY A 118 -22.25 3.23 -0.08
C GLY A 118 -21.14 2.21 0.15
N GLY A 119 -19.92 2.65 0.40
CA GLY A 119 -18.74 1.81 0.59
C GLY A 119 -18.00 1.44 -0.70
N TRP A 120 -16.79 0.95 -0.53
CA TRP A 120 -16.01 0.19 -1.50
C TRP A 120 -15.52 -1.10 -0.86
N TYR A 121 -15.29 -2.10 -1.71
CA TYR A 121 -14.63 -3.34 -1.30
C TYR A 121 -13.72 -3.86 -2.43
N VAL A 122 -12.66 -4.56 -2.05
CA VAL A 122 -11.83 -5.31 -2.99
C VAL A 122 -12.42 -6.70 -3.15
N ASN A 123 -12.56 -7.16 -4.39
CA ASN A 123 -13.02 -8.51 -4.71
C ASN A 123 -12.02 -9.22 -5.61
N VAL A 124 -11.77 -10.50 -5.31
CA VAL A 124 -11.03 -11.43 -6.17
C VAL A 124 -11.99 -12.51 -6.62
N HIS A 125 -12.08 -12.72 -7.94
CA HIS A 125 -12.98 -13.65 -8.56
C HIS A 125 -12.34 -15.02 -8.79
N HIS A 126 -13.17 -16.05 -9.04
CA HIS A 126 -12.69 -17.42 -9.21
C HIS A 126 -11.83 -17.60 -10.47
N GLY A 127 -12.18 -16.94 -11.56
CA GLY A 127 -11.51 -17.13 -12.84
C GLY A 127 -10.60 -15.99 -13.27
N PRO A 128 -9.84 -16.21 -14.36
CA PRO A 128 -8.92 -15.22 -14.91
C PRO A 128 -9.63 -14.08 -15.66
N ASP A 129 -10.93 -14.26 -15.95
CA ASP A 129 -11.78 -13.33 -16.69
C ASP A 129 -13.28 -13.64 -16.42
N PHE A 130 -14.18 -12.99 -17.14
CA PHE A 130 -15.63 -13.24 -17.09
C PHE A 130 -16.16 -14.01 -18.30
N SER A 131 -15.31 -14.71 -19.05
CA SER A 131 -15.70 -15.45 -20.24
C SER A 131 -16.62 -16.64 -19.96
N ALA A 132 -16.58 -17.17 -18.72
CA ALA A 132 -17.44 -18.24 -18.28
C ALA A 132 -18.18 -17.87 -16.97
N PRO A 133 -19.45 -18.27 -16.79
CA PRO A 133 -20.19 -17.99 -15.55
C PRO A 133 -19.51 -18.51 -14.28
N ALA A 134 -18.77 -19.61 -14.36
CA ALA A 134 -18.01 -20.19 -13.25
C ALA A 134 -16.85 -19.28 -12.77
N ASN A 135 -16.39 -18.35 -13.58
CA ASN A 135 -15.32 -17.43 -13.26
C ASN A 135 -15.78 -16.24 -12.40
N GLY A 136 -17.07 -15.91 -12.43
CA GLY A 136 -17.66 -14.75 -11.77
C GLY A 136 -17.71 -14.79 -10.23
N PRO A 137 -17.94 -15.93 -9.57
CA PRO A 137 -18.03 -15.97 -8.12
C PRO A 137 -16.80 -15.40 -7.41
N SER A 138 -17.04 -14.71 -6.28
CA SER A 138 -15.96 -14.20 -5.41
C SER A 138 -15.28 -15.36 -4.70
N ILE A 139 -13.94 -15.33 -4.63
CA ILE A 139 -13.15 -16.24 -3.79
C ILE A 139 -12.58 -15.54 -2.56
N SER A 140 -12.38 -14.22 -2.63
CA SER A 140 -11.92 -13.43 -1.48
C SER A 140 -12.42 -12.00 -1.59
N CYS A 141 -12.79 -11.41 -0.46
CA CYS A 141 -13.37 -10.08 -0.40
C CYS A 141 -12.92 -9.31 0.84
N GLY A 142 -12.72 -8.00 0.72
CA GLY A 142 -12.34 -7.13 1.84
C GLY A 142 -12.91 -5.72 1.72
N ASP A 143 -13.70 -5.31 2.71
CA ASP A 143 -14.29 -3.98 2.76
C ASP A 143 -13.23 -2.90 3.02
N LEU A 144 -13.35 -1.78 2.31
CA LEU A 144 -12.44 -0.65 2.40
C LEU A 144 -13.01 0.42 3.33
N ALA A 145 -12.26 0.77 4.36
CA ALA A 145 -12.62 1.87 5.25
C ALA A 145 -12.44 3.22 4.55
N ALA A 146 -13.30 4.18 4.87
CA ALA A 146 -13.06 5.58 4.54
C ALA A 146 -11.75 6.05 5.19
N ALA A 147 -10.99 6.91 4.48
CA ALA A 147 -9.83 7.52 5.09
C ALA A 147 -10.28 8.40 6.26
N THR A 148 -9.84 8.12 7.48
CA THR A 148 -9.96 9.08 8.57
C THR A 148 -9.12 10.30 8.23
N ALA A 149 -9.72 11.49 8.26
CA ALA A 149 -8.97 12.74 8.19
C ALA A 149 -8.12 12.84 9.47
N TYR A 150 -6.81 12.98 9.31
CA TYR A 150 -5.89 13.34 10.39
C TYR A 150 -5.70 14.86 10.36
#